data_6b4d518486d74f8c30a63e95e146ca83
#
_entry.id   6b4d518486d74f8c30a63e95e146ca83
#
_cell.length_a   1.000
_cell.length_b   1.000
_cell.length_c   1.000
_cell.angle_alpha   90.00
_cell.angle_beta   90.00
_cell.angle_gamma   90.00
#
_symmetry.space_group_name_H-M   'P 1'
#
loop_
_entity.id
_entity.type
_entity.pdbx_description
1 polymer ?
#
loop_
_entity_poly.entity_id
_entity_poly.type
_entity_poly.pdbx_seq_one_letter_code
_entity_poly.pdbx_strand_id
1 'polypeptide(L)'
;MKSTLYFAYASFLDPDRIADVSPGASFLFTAHFPETRLVFVDSDEGKGLPSLVAESGHTVWGGIFDVPDAEVGALTDAEEGEGRVAGWEVKAVDREGNKHDCLTFVAKASPNGEHHPEKGHLDSMIRGARHWSLPAGWVMGLEDLGEDPLFS
;
A
#
# COMPACT_ATOMS: atom_id res chain seq x y z
N MET A 1 18.63 13.27 12.56
CA MET A 1 18.50 11.88 12.11
C MET A 1 17.80 11.87 10.76
N LYS A 2 18.34 11.14 9.80
CA LYS A 2 17.74 11.08 8.46
C LYS A 2 16.65 10.03 8.40
N SER A 3 15.62 10.32 7.66
CA SER A 3 14.50 9.41 7.48
C SER A 3 13.95 9.53 6.06
N THR A 4 13.15 8.55 5.68
CA THR A 4 12.53 8.45 4.35
C THR A 4 11.03 8.40 4.55
N LEU A 5 10.28 9.15 3.74
CA LEU A 5 8.83 9.04 3.73
C LEU A 5 8.43 7.78 2.94
N TYR A 6 7.58 6.98 3.54
CA TYR A 6 7.07 5.74 2.95
C TYR A 6 5.55 5.81 2.84
N PHE A 7 5.03 5.57 1.63
CA PHE A 7 3.59 5.50 1.39
C PHE A 7 3.16 4.03 1.47
N ALA A 8 2.38 3.72 2.50
CA ALA A 8 1.86 2.37 2.71
C ALA A 8 0.41 2.29 2.25
N TYR A 9 0.12 1.41 1.31
CA TYR A 9 -1.25 1.14 0.86
C TYR A 9 -1.59 -0.35 0.90
N ALA A 10 -0.59 -1.19 1.13
CA ALA A 10 -0.70 -2.64 1.09
C ALA A 10 -0.58 -3.23 2.49
N SER A 11 0.03 -4.39 2.63
CA SER A 11 0.06 -5.12 3.91
C SER A 11 0.78 -4.39 5.04
N PHE A 12 1.78 -3.56 4.73
CA PHE A 12 2.50 -2.79 5.77
C PHE A 12 1.75 -1.54 6.24
N LEU A 13 0.54 -1.32 5.74
CA LEU A 13 -0.38 -0.35 6.34
C LEU A 13 -0.87 -0.86 7.71
N ASP A 14 -0.85 -2.18 7.92
CA ASP A 14 -1.17 -2.80 9.20
C ASP A 14 -0.14 -2.37 10.26
N PRO A 15 -0.57 -1.74 11.37
CA PRO A 15 0.35 -1.22 12.37
C PRO A 15 1.28 -2.28 12.98
N ASP A 16 0.82 -3.50 13.14
CA ASP A 16 1.65 -4.57 13.70
C ASP A 16 2.71 -5.03 12.70
N ARG A 17 2.36 -5.10 11.42
CA ARG A 17 3.30 -5.56 10.41
C ARG A 17 4.42 -4.55 10.17
N ILE A 18 4.08 -3.26 10.10
CA ILE A 18 5.13 -2.26 9.91
C ILE A 18 6.04 -2.16 11.15
N ALA A 19 5.48 -2.31 12.34
CA ALA A 19 6.27 -2.29 13.58
C ALA A 19 7.26 -3.45 13.66
N ASP A 20 6.92 -4.61 13.09
CA ASP A 20 7.81 -5.78 13.08
C ASP A 20 9.06 -5.54 12.24
N VAL A 21 8.95 -4.83 11.12
CA VAL A 21 10.08 -4.62 10.21
C VAL A 21 10.74 -3.27 10.39
N SER A 22 10.02 -2.30 10.91
CA SER A 22 10.52 -0.95 11.17
C SER A 22 9.94 -0.40 12.47
N PRO A 23 10.51 -0.81 13.61
CA PRO A 23 9.99 -0.36 14.92
C PRO A 23 10.06 1.14 15.11
N GLY A 24 10.94 1.83 14.40
CA GLY A 24 11.06 3.30 14.48
C GLY A 24 10.14 4.05 13.52
N ALA A 25 9.35 3.36 12.70
CA ALA A 25 8.45 4.02 11.77
C ALA A 25 7.32 4.73 12.54
N SER A 26 7.01 5.95 12.11
CA SER A 26 5.95 6.76 12.72
C SER A 26 4.94 7.18 11.65
N PHE A 27 3.66 6.96 11.94
CA PHE A 27 2.60 7.45 11.05
C PHE A 27 2.53 8.98 11.14
N LEU A 28 2.52 9.64 9.99
CA LEU A 28 2.45 11.10 9.92
C LEU A 28 1.06 11.61 9.52
N PHE A 29 0.56 11.16 8.39
CA PHE A 29 -0.74 11.63 7.88
C PHE A 29 -1.25 10.71 6.78
N THR A 30 -2.55 10.83 6.51
CA THR A 30 -3.22 10.16 5.39
C THR A 30 -2.93 10.93 4.09
N ALA A 31 -2.66 10.20 3.01
CA ALA A 31 -2.42 10.81 1.70
C ALA A 31 -2.98 9.92 0.60
N HIS A 32 -2.96 10.43 -0.63
CA HIS A 32 -3.46 9.67 -1.78
C HIS A 32 -2.57 9.89 -3.00
N PHE A 33 -2.58 8.90 -3.90
CA PHE A 33 -2.02 9.04 -5.23
C PHE A 33 -3.17 9.36 -6.19
N PRO A 34 -3.15 10.55 -6.84
CA PRO A 34 -4.17 10.88 -7.85
C PRO A 34 -3.95 10.11 -9.14
N GLU A 35 -5.02 9.93 -9.90
CA GLU A 35 -4.97 9.28 -11.22
C GLU A 35 -4.28 7.93 -11.16
N THR A 36 -4.55 7.18 -10.11
CA THR A 36 -3.92 5.90 -9.80
C THR A 36 -4.99 4.92 -9.35
N ARG A 37 -4.93 3.68 -9.84
CA ARG A 37 -5.86 2.62 -9.45
C ARG A 37 -5.12 1.49 -8.73
N LEU A 38 -5.71 0.99 -7.66
CA LEU A 38 -5.25 -0.22 -6.98
C LEU A 38 -5.63 -1.43 -7.82
N VAL A 39 -4.66 -2.30 -8.08
CA VAL A 39 -4.88 -3.55 -8.80
C VAL A 39 -4.27 -4.69 -8.01
N PHE A 40 -4.70 -5.91 -8.31
CA PHE A 40 -4.11 -7.12 -7.75
C PHE A 40 -3.57 -7.93 -8.90
N VAL A 41 -2.27 -8.23 -8.85
CA VAL A 41 -1.59 -8.95 -9.93
C VAL A 41 -1.29 -10.37 -9.50
N ASP A 42 -1.25 -11.29 -10.47
CA ASP A 42 -0.89 -12.67 -10.20
C ASP A 42 0.60 -12.75 -9.85
N SER A 43 0.90 -13.37 -8.71
CA SER A 43 2.27 -13.66 -8.32
C SER A 43 2.64 -15.08 -8.80
N ASP A 44 3.93 -15.42 -8.72
CA ASP A 44 4.41 -16.77 -9.05
C ASP A 44 3.75 -17.85 -8.20
N GLU A 45 3.17 -17.47 -7.07
CA GLU A 45 2.46 -18.38 -6.17
C GLU A 45 0.96 -18.41 -6.39
N GLY A 46 0.46 -17.75 -7.44
CA GLY A 46 -0.97 -17.70 -7.73
C GLY A 46 -1.76 -16.80 -6.80
N LYS A 47 -1.11 -15.85 -6.13
CA LYS A 47 -1.75 -14.93 -5.19
C LYS A 47 -1.90 -13.55 -5.81
N GLY A 48 -3.02 -12.89 -5.52
CA GLY A 48 -3.23 -11.51 -5.96
C GLY A 48 -2.45 -10.54 -5.08
N LEU A 49 -1.36 -9.99 -5.62
CA LEU A 49 -0.55 -8.99 -4.92
C LEU A 49 -1.03 -7.59 -5.23
N PRO A 50 -1.17 -6.72 -4.22
CA PRO A 50 -1.56 -5.34 -4.47
C PRO A 50 -0.47 -4.58 -5.22
N SER A 51 -0.88 -3.79 -6.20
CA SER A 51 0.01 -2.97 -7.01
C SER A 51 -0.75 -1.74 -7.50
N LEU A 52 -0.07 -0.90 -8.26
CA LEU A 52 -0.62 0.37 -8.73
C LEU A 52 -0.52 0.46 -10.25
N VAL A 53 -1.53 1.06 -10.87
CA VAL A 53 -1.48 1.43 -12.28
C VAL A 53 -2.00 2.84 -12.44
N ALA A 54 -1.51 3.55 -13.46
CA ALA A 54 -2.02 4.87 -13.80
C ALA A 54 -3.40 4.72 -14.44
N GLU A 55 -4.39 5.42 -13.91
CA GLU A 55 -5.74 5.41 -14.48
C GLU A 55 -6.50 6.67 -14.08
N SER A 56 -6.89 7.45 -15.09
CA SER A 56 -7.62 8.71 -14.88
C SER A 56 -8.93 8.48 -14.12
N GLY A 57 -9.23 9.36 -13.19
CA GLY A 57 -10.46 9.30 -12.40
C GLY A 57 -10.40 8.39 -11.18
N HIS A 58 -9.27 7.75 -10.93
CA HIS A 58 -9.09 6.86 -9.78
C HIS A 58 -8.12 7.45 -8.77
N THR A 59 -8.24 7.02 -7.53
CA THR A 59 -7.42 7.48 -6.41
C THR A 59 -7.09 6.31 -5.50
N VAL A 60 -5.84 6.22 -5.07
CA VAL A 60 -5.41 5.22 -4.09
C VAL A 60 -5.06 5.92 -2.79
N TRP A 61 -5.69 5.53 -1.70
CA TRP A 61 -5.43 6.08 -0.38
C TRP A 61 -4.46 5.23 0.41
N GLY A 62 -3.69 5.88 1.26
CA GLY A 62 -2.74 5.20 2.12
C GLY A 62 -2.26 6.11 3.22
N GLY A 63 -1.24 5.66 3.94
CA GLY A 63 -0.61 6.41 5.01
C GLY A 63 0.84 6.74 4.70
N ILE A 64 1.25 7.95 5.09
CA ILE A 64 2.65 8.34 5.01
C ILE A 64 3.30 8.09 6.36
N PHE A 65 4.38 7.32 6.33
CA PHE A 65 5.20 6.99 7.50
C PHE A 65 6.57 7.63 7.37
N ASP A 66 7.09 8.09 8.50
CA ASP A 66 8.48 8.50 8.61
C ASP A 66 9.28 7.27 9.03
N VAL A 67 10.15 6.78 8.13
CA VAL A 67 10.93 5.56 8.37
C VAL A 67 12.39 5.94 8.55
N PRO A 68 13.02 5.61 9.70
CA PRO A 68 14.46 5.89 9.86
C PRO A 68 15.27 5.24 8.76
N ASP A 69 16.25 5.96 8.22
CA ASP A 69 17.07 5.43 7.11
C ASP A 69 17.73 4.10 7.46
N ALA A 70 18.08 3.89 8.73
CA ALA A 70 18.65 2.62 9.16
C ALA A 70 17.68 1.43 9.04
N GLU A 71 16.39 1.70 8.93
CA GLU A 71 15.34 0.65 8.84
C GLU A 71 14.78 0.46 7.43
N VAL A 72 15.14 1.35 6.49
CA VAL A 72 14.63 1.27 5.11
C VAL A 72 15.03 -0.05 4.44
N GLY A 73 16.25 -0.53 4.72
CA GLY A 73 16.72 -1.80 4.17
C GLY A 73 15.86 -3.00 4.61
N ALA A 74 15.50 -3.06 5.89
CA ALA A 74 14.66 -4.13 6.40
C ALA A 74 13.25 -4.06 5.79
N LEU A 75 12.69 -2.86 5.65
CA LEU A 75 11.40 -2.66 5.02
C LEU A 75 11.44 -3.09 3.55
N THR A 76 12.49 -2.70 2.83
CA THR A 76 12.68 -3.09 1.43
C THR A 76 12.77 -4.59 1.27
N ASP A 77 13.55 -5.26 2.13
CA ASP A 77 13.69 -6.72 2.10
C ASP A 77 12.35 -7.40 2.35
N ALA A 78 11.54 -6.89 3.27
CA ALA A 78 10.23 -7.45 3.57
C ALA A 78 9.27 -7.29 2.38
N GLU A 79 9.28 -6.13 1.72
CA GLU A 79 8.46 -5.90 0.53
C GLU A 79 8.91 -6.80 -0.63
N GLU A 80 10.22 -6.92 -0.84
CA GLU A 80 10.74 -7.80 -1.90
C GLU A 80 10.42 -9.27 -1.61
N GLY A 81 10.39 -9.66 -0.33
CA GLY A 81 9.99 -10.99 0.08
C GLY A 81 8.54 -11.31 -0.27
N GLU A 82 7.70 -10.28 -0.39
CA GLU A 82 6.31 -10.43 -0.82
C GLU A 82 6.16 -10.35 -2.36
N GLY A 83 7.24 -10.13 -3.10
CA GLY A 83 7.18 -10.03 -4.56
C GLY A 83 6.99 -8.62 -5.07
N ARG A 84 7.35 -7.62 -4.27
CA ARG A 84 7.16 -6.22 -4.62
C ARG A 84 8.49 -5.48 -4.64
N VAL A 85 8.62 -4.47 -5.47
CA VAL A 85 9.84 -3.67 -5.63
C VAL A 85 9.53 -2.18 -5.55
N ALA A 86 10.51 -1.39 -5.16
CA ALA A 86 10.38 0.06 -5.14
C ALA A 86 10.09 0.56 -6.57
N GLY A 87 9.06 1.40 -6.67
CA GLY A 87 8.65 1.97 -7.96
C GLY A 87 7.34 2.70 -7.80
N TRP A 88 7.13 3.74 -8.45
CA TRP A 88 5.99 4.63 -8.54
C TRP A 88 6.45 6.04 -8.26
N GLU A 89 6.47 6.83 -9.31
CA GLU A 89 7.06 8.17 -9.26
C GLU A 89 6.04 9.29 -9.05
N VAL A 90 4.76 8.94 -8.91
CA VAL A 90 3.71 9.93 -8.64
C VAL A 90 3.84 10.41 -7.20
N LYS A 91 3.72 11.72 -7.00
CA LYS A 91 3.78 12.27 -5.65
C LYS A 91 2.48 12.02 -4.91
N ALA A 92 2.58 11.70 -3.62
CA ALA A 92 1.41 11.57 -2.77
C ALA A 92 0.91 12.96 -2.37
N VAL A 93 -0.40 13.11 -2.29
CA VAL A 93 -1.04 14.39 -1.94
C VAL A 93 -1.73 14.24 -0.59
N ASP A 94 -1.43 15.13 0.36
CA ASP A 94 -2.08 15.10 1.67
C ASP A 94 -3.45 15.79 1.62
N ARG A 95 -4.16 15.81 2.75
CA ARG A 95 -5.51 16.38 2.82
C ARG A 95 -5.55 17.91 2.61
N GLU A 96 -4.40 18.55 2.74
CA GLU A 96 -4.28 19.99 2.52
C GLU A 96 -3.84 20.32 1.09
N GLY A 97 -3.62 19.31 0.26
CA GLY A 97 -3.22 19.49 -1.14
C GLY A 97 -1.71 19.58 -1.35
N ASN A 98 -0.92 19.38 -0.31
CA ASN A 98 0.54 19.40 -0.44
C ASN A 98 1.05 18.10 -1.03
N LYS A 99 2.03 18.19 -1.92
CA LYS A 99 2.63 17.02 -2.61
C LYS A 99 3.90 16.59 -1.90
N HIS A 100 4.08 15.27 -1.81
CA HIS A 100 5.22 14.69 -1.13
C HIS A 100 5.87 13.61 -1.98
N ASP A 101 7.21 13.66 -2.07
CA ASP A 101 7.98 12.54 -2.63
C ASP A 101 8.07 11.47 -1.57
N CYS A 102 7.81 10.23 -1.95
CA CYS A 102 7.81 9.11 -1.01
C CYS A 102 8.22 7.82 -1.68
N LEU A 103 8.76 6.92 -0.87
CA LEU A 103 9.06 5.57 -1.28
C LEU A 103 7.77 4.76 -1.27
N THR A 104 7.50 3.98 -2.31
CA THR A 104 6.44 2.99 -2.29
C THR A 104 6.82 1.79 -3.15
N PHE A 105 6.06 0.71 -3.04
CA PHE A 105 6.39 -0.55 -3.68
C PHE A 105 5.24 -1.01 -4.56
N VAL A 106 5.59 -1.65 -5.67
CA VAL A 106 4.63 -2.21 -6.62
C VAL A 106 5.03 -3.67 -6.89
N ALA A 107 4.10 -4.46 -7.41
CA ALA A 107 4.40 -5.85 -7.74
C ALA A 107 5.47 -5.90 -8.84
N LYS A 108 6.36 -6.91 -8.78
CA LYS A 108 7.37 -7.14 -9.80
C LYS A 108 6.73 -7.53 -11.13
N ALA A 109 5.64 -8.30 -11.06
CA ALA A 109 4.92 -8.75 -12.26
C ALA A 109 4.11 -7.60 -12.85
N SER A 110 4.04 -7.55 -14.19
CA SER A 110 3.19 -6.59 -14.87
C SER A 110 1.72 -6.95 -14.68
N PRO A 111 0.82 -5.94 -14.62
CA PRO A 111 -0.60 -6.22 -14.54
C PRO A 111 -1.04 -7.06 -15.74
N ASN A 112 -1.72 -8.17 -15.48
CA ASN A 112 -2.14 -9.12 -16.51
C ASN A 112 -3.60 -9.55 -16.31
N GLY A 113 -4.46 -8.60 -15.97
CA GLY A 113 -5.86 -8.82 -15.69
C GLY A 113 -6.15 -8.59 -14.21
N GLU A 114 -7.38 -8.84 -13.84
CA GLU A 114 -7.79 -8.71 -12.44
C GLU A 114 -7.71 -10.05 -11.76
N HIS A 115 -7.03 -10.09 -10.62
CA HIS A 115 -6.85 -11.28 -9.82
C HIS A 115 -7.47 -11.07 -8.45
N HIS A 116 -7.89 -12.16 -7.86
CA HIS A 116 -8.45 -12.14 -6.51
C HIS A 116 -7.36 -11.75 -5.50
N PRO A 117 -7.62 -10.74 -4.64
CA PRO A 117 -6.63 -10.38 -3.61
C PRO A 117 -6.37 -11.55 -2.67
N GLU A 118 -5.10 -11.77 -2.33
CA GLU A 118 -4.74 -12.76 -1.33
C GLU A 118 -5.31 -12.30 0.02
N LYS A 119 -5.98 -13.23 0.73
CA LYS A 119 -6.75 -12.88 1.93
C LYS A 119 -5.90 -12.20 3.01
N GLY A 120 -4.70 -12.69 3.25
CA GLY A 120 -3.82 -12.11 4.29
C GLY A 120 -3.45 -10.67 3.97
N HIS A 121 -3.15 -10.37 2.69
CA HIS A 121 -2.87 -9.00 2.27
C HIS A 121 -4.09 -8.11 2.44
N LEU A 122 -5.25 -8.58 2.00
CA LEU A 122 -6.49 -7.78 2.10
C LEU A 122 -6.86 -7.51 3.55
N ASP A 123 -6.77 -8.51 4.43
CA ASP A 123 -7.05 -8.35 5.85
C ASP A 123 -6.13 -7.30 6.48
N SER A 124 -4.84 -7.33 6.15
CA SER A 124 -3.86 -6.35 6.65
C SER A 124 -4.16 -4.94 6.13
N MET A 125 -4.55 -4.83 4.86
CA MET A 125 -4.91 -3.55 4.25
C MET A 125 -6.13 -2.94 4.95
N ILE A 126 -7.17 -3.74 5.21
CA ILE A 126 -8.38 -3.29 5.88
C ILE A 126 -8.06 -2.86 7.33
N ARG A 127 -7.31 -3.69 8.03
CA ARG A 127 -6.93 -3.40 9.41
C ARG A 127 -6.18 -2.08 9.52
N GLY A 128 -5.21 -1.87 8.65
CA GLY A 128 -4.43 -0.63 8.62
C GLY A 128 -5.29 0.58 8.22
N ALA A 129 -6.15 0.41 7.22
CA ALA A 129 -7.02 1.50 6.76
C ALA A 129 -7.96 1.97 7.88
N ARG A 130 -8.49 1.03 8.66
CA ARG A 130 -9.33 1.37 9.82
C ARG A 130 -8.51 2.02 10.94
N HIS A 131 -7.37 1.44 11.24
CA HIS A 131 -6.52 1.92 12.34
C HIS A 131 -6.08 3.37 12.13
N TRP A 132 -5.68 3.70 10.91
CA TRP A 132 -5.15 5.03 10.57
C TRP A 132 -6.23 5.98 10.07
N SER A 133 -7.49 5.58 10.13
CA SER A 133 -8.65 6.41 9.75
C SER A 133 -8.60 6.92 8.31
N LEU A 134 -8.30 6.02 7.38
CA LEU A 134 -8.42 6.33 5.96
C LEU A 134 -9.88 6.64 5.62
N PRO A 135 -10.17 7.32 4.48
CA PRO A 135 -11.56 7.65 4.16
C PRO A 135 -12.48 6.45 4.19
N ALA A 136 -13.67 6.63 4.74
CA ALA A 136 -14.63 5.53 4.93
C ALA A 136 -14.96 4.81 3.60
N GLY A 137 -15.06 5.57 2.51
CA GLY A 137 -15.30 4.97 1.19
C GLY A 137 -14.18 4.04 0.75
N TRP A 138 -12.94 4.36 1.09
CA TRP A 138 -11.80 3.48 0.78
C TRP A 138 -11.89 2.19 1.60
N VAL A 139 -12.16 2.31 2.90
CA VAL A 139 -12.30 1.14 3.77
C VAL A 139 -13.43 0.23 3.27
N MET A 140 -14.58 0.81 2.95
CA MET A 140 -15.73 0.05 2.44
C MET A 140 -15.40 -0.65 1.12
N GLY A 141 -14.68 0.02 0.23
CA GLY A 141 -14.25 -0.59 -1.03
C GLY A 141 -13.36 -1.80 -0.82
N LEU A 142 -12.42 -1.73 0.13
CA LEU A 142 -11.57 -2.87 0.46
C LEU A 142 -12.39 -4.03 1.06
N GLU A 143 -13.34 -3.71 1.93
CA GLU A 143 -14.21 -4.73 2.52
C GLU A 143 -15.07 -5.42 1.46
N ASP A 144 -15.59 -4.65 0.51
CA ASP A 144 -16.39 -5.19 -0.59
C ASP A 144 -15.59 -6.17 -1.45
N LEU A 145 -14.29 -5.95 -1.64
CA LEU A 145 -13.43 -6.88 -2.35
C LEU A 145 -13.40 -8.25 -1.68
N GLY A 146 -13.39 -8.28 -0.35
CA GLY A 146 -13.39 -9.53 0.41
C GLY A 146 -14.70 -10.27 0.38
N GLU A 147 -15.80 -9.57 0.07
CA GLU A 147 -17.15 -10.12 0.05
C GLU A 147 -17.64 -10.43 -1.37
N ASP A 148 -16.87 -10.11 -2.41
CA ASP A 148 -17.26 -10.33 -3.78
C ASP A 148 -17.36 -11.84 -4.05
N PRO A 149 -18.55 -12.36 -4.42
CA PRO A 149 -18.71 -13.80 -4.64
C PRO A 149 -17.90 -14.34 -5.81
N LEU A 150 -17.48 -13.49 -6.74
CA LEU A 150 -16.59 -13.91 -7.83
C LEU A 150 -15.19 -14.22 -7.33
N PHE A 151 -14.84 -13.72 -6.16
CA PHE A 151 -13.53 -13.85 -5.56
C PHE A 151 -13.52 -14.61 -4.24
N SER A 152 -14.63 -15.13 -3.83
CA SER A 152 -14.71 -15.88 -2.56
C SER A 152 -14.46 -17.38 -2.74
#